data_2bd8efc98c0863e089d44e8c3bb39e84
#
_entry.id   2bd8efc98c0863e089d44e8c3bb39e84
#
_cell.length_a   1.000
_cell.length_b   1.000
_cell.length_c   1.000
_cell.angle_alpha   90.00
_cell.angle_beta   90.00
_cell.angle_gamma   90.00
#
_symmetry.space_group_name_H-M   'P 1'
#
loop_
_entity.id
_entity.type
_entity.pdbx_description
1 polymer ?
#
loop_
_entity_poly.entity_id
_entity_poly.type
_entity_poly.pdbx_seq_one_letter_code
_entity_poly.pdbx_strand_id
1 'polypeptide(L)'
;LASKDAYFGFPGINFKVIVGGAHMTRLFPLNLVREMILTGDPISAEEAKKYGAIRSLHDNKEELYEAAYSLAETLASKERHSLVLAKKSLNSIEPIDIDAGFKVEQQISMNIDLD
;
A
#
# COMPACT_ATOMS: atom_id res chain seq x y z
N LEU A 1 -2.79 5.93 7.98
CA LEU A 1 -3.18 7.33 8.15
C LEU A 1 -2.69 8.14 6.96
N ALA A 2 -3.45 9.13 6.51
CA ALA A 2 -3.04 10.01 5.42
C ALA A 2 -3.60 11.43 5.56
N SER A 3 -2.95 12.37 4.87
CA SER A 3 -3.51 13.69 4.62
C SER A 3 -4.65 13.58 3.60
N LYS A 4 -5.67 14.44 3.71
CA LYS A 4 -6.81 14.46 2.79
C LYS A 4 -6.43 14.75 1.35
N ASP A 5 -5.35 15.49 1.13
CA ASP A 5 -4.84 15.85 -0.19
C ASP A 5 -3.84 14.84 -0.77
N ALA A 6 -3.61 13.72 -0.11
CA ALA A 6 -2.73 12.67 -0.60
C ALA A 6 -3.37 11.87 -1.75
N TYR A 7 -2.52 11.38 -2.65
CA TYR A 7 -2.86 10.50 -3.74
C TYR A 7 -2.02 9.22 -3.69
N PHE A 8 -2.58 8.13 -4.19
CA PHE A 8 -1.94 6.81 -4.22
C PHE A 8 -2.01 6.25 -5.64
N GLY A 9 -0.89 5.79 -6.16
CA GLY A 9 -0.86 5.21 -7.48
C GLY A 9 0.52 4.71 -7.89
N PHE A 10 0.54 4.02 -9.03
CA PHE A 10 1.75 3.53 -9.66
C PHE A 10 1.74 3.88 -11.15
N PRO A 11 2.24 5.05 -11.53
CA PRO A 11 2.22 5.52 -12.93
C PRO A 11 3.28 4.85 -13.81
N GLY A 12 3.81 3.70 -13.40
CA GLY A 12 4.90 2.99 -14.09
C GLY A 12 4.61 2.66 -15.55
N ILE A 13 3.34 2.45 -15.90
CA ILE A 13 2.93 2.19 -17.30
C ILE A 13 3.36 3.33 -18.23
N ASN A 14 3.36 4.56 -17.76
CA ASN A 14 3.78 5.74 -18.52
C ASN A 14 5.31 5.80 -18.75
N PHE A 15 6.05 5.00 -18.00
CA PHE A 15 7.52 4.94 -18.04
C PHE A 15 8.03 3.56 -18.47
N LYS A 16 7.16 2.71 -19.00
CA LYS A 16 7.46 1.32 -19.36
C LYS A 16 8.04 0.49 -18.19
N VAL A 17 7.55 0.76 -16.97
CA VAL A 17 7.94 0.04 -15.75
C VAL A 17 6.72 -0.64 -15.16
N ILE A 18 6.80 -1.94 -14.96
CA ILE A 18 5.70 -2.74 -14.40
C ILE A 18 6.08 -3.17 -12.98
N VAL A 19 5.56 -2.42 -12.00
CA VAL A 19 5.80 -2.67 -10.58
C VAL A 19 4.59 -2.26 -9.73
N GLY A 20 4.51 -2.79 -8.53
CA GLY A 20 3.58 -2.33 -7.50
C GLY A 20 2.30 -3.14 -7.38
N GLY A 21 1.95 -3.97 -8.36
CA GLY A 21 0.72 -4.77 -8.34
C GLY A 21 0.66 -5.70 -7.13
N ALA A 22 1.72 -6.45 -6.86
CA ALA A 22 1.79 -7.34 -5.71
C ALA A 22 1.55 -6.62 -4.38
N HIS A 23 2.10 -5.43 -4.21
CA HIS A 23 1.93 -4.62 -3.00
C HIS A 23 0.52 -4.03 -2.89
N MET A 24 -0.03 -3.53 -3.99
CA MET A 24 -1.33 -2.88 -4.00
C MET A 24 -2.49 -3.85 -3.75
N THR A 25 -2.36 -5.10 -4.16
CA THR A 25 -3.39 -6.13 -3.92
C THR A 25 -3.60 -6.47 -2.44
N ARG A 26 -2.68 -6.06 -1.56
CA ARG A 26 -2.89 -6.11 -0.10
C ARG A 26 -3.87 -5.07 0.41
N LEU A 27 -4.02 -3.97 -0.30
CA LEU A 27 -4.74 -2.78 0.15
C LEU A 27 -6.05 -2.56 -0.60
N PHE A 28 -6.11 -2.99 -1.85
CA PHE A 28 -7.22 -2.68 -2.75
C PHE A 28 -7.76 -3.92 -3.46
N PRO A 29 -9.04 -3.91 -3.84
CA PRO A 29 -9.61 -4.95 -4.70
C PRO A 29 -8.84 -5.07 -6.02
N LEU A 30 -8.70 -6.30 -6.52
CA LEU A 30 -7.91 -6.59 -7.72
C LEU A 30 -8.36 -5.78 -8.95
N ASN A 31 -9.66 -5.57 -9.13
CA ASN A 31 -10.16 -4.79 -10.26
C ASN A 31 -9.71 -3.33 -10.21
N LEU A 32 -9.68 -2.73 -9.02
CA LEU A 32 -9.16 -1.37 -8.84
C LEU A 32 -7.65 -1.32 -9.10
N VAL A 33 -6.91 -2.32 -8.61
CA VAL A 33 -5.46 -2.42 -8.88
C VAL A 33 -5.16 -2.50 -10.37
N ARG A 34 -5.94 -3.31 -11.11
CA ARG A 34 -5.82 -3.41 -12.56
C ARG A 34 -6.06 -2.07 -13.24
N GLU A 35 -7.13 -1.36 -12.86
CA GLU A 35 -7.42 -0.03 -13.40
C GLU A 35 -6.27 0.94 -13.14
N MET A 36 -5.82 1.07 -11.89
CA MET A 36 -4.75 1.99 -11.50
C MET A 36 -3.42 1.71 -12.22
N ILE A 37 -3.05 0.45 -12.38
CA ILE A 37 -1.79 0.07 -13.04
C ILE A 37 -1.88 0.23 -14.55
N LEU A 38 -2.99 -0.16 -15.16
CA LEU A 38 -3.15 -0.11 -16.63
C LEU A 38 -3.38 1.31 -17.15
N THR A 39 -4.03 2.17 -16.38
CA THR A 39 -4.22 3.58 -16.73
C THR A 39 -3.05 4.45 -16.28
N GLY A 40 -2.38 4.08 -15.19
CA GLY A 40 -1.41 4.92 -14.50
C GLY A 40 -2.04 6.04 -13.68
N ASP A 41 -3.36 6.06 -13.55
CA ASP A 41 -4.09 7.08 -12.81
C ASP A 41 -4.05 6.81 -11.30
N PRO A 42 -3.78 7.84 -10.48
CA PRO A 42 -3.84 7.72 -9.04
C PRO A 42 -5.28 7.78 -8.52
N ILE A 43 -5.49 7.28 -7.31
CA ILE A 43 -6.71 7.50 -6.55
C ILE A 43 -6.48 8.49 -5.41
N SER A 44 -7.54 9.18 -5.00
CA SER A 44 -7.48 10.08 -3.85
C SER A 44 -7.39 9.32 -2.52
N ALA A 45 -6.94 10.01 -1.47
CA ALA A 45 -6.94 9.47 -0.11
C ALA A 45 -8.37 9.12 0.37
N GLU A 46 -9.39 9.87 -0.07
CA GLU A 46 -10.79 9.57 0.24
C GLU A 46 -11.24 8.25 -0.38
N GLU A 47 -10.91 8.00 -1.64
CA GLU A 47 -11.18 6.72 -2.29
C GLU A 47 -10.43 5.58 -1.62
N ALA A 48 -9.15 5.77 -1.32
CA ALA A 48 -8.35 4.78 -0.62
C ALA A 48 -8.93 4.42 0.76
N LYS A 49 -9.51 5.40 1.47
CA LYS A 49 -10.23 5.15 2.73
C LYS A 49 -11.50 4.33 2.52
N LYS A 50 -12.28 4.58 1.47
CA LYS A 50 -13.49 3.79 1.17
C LYS A 50 -13.18 2.31 1.00
N TYR A 51 -12.03 1.97 0.45
CA TYR A 51 -11.56 0.59 0.28
C TYR A 51 -10.85 0.00 1.52
N GLY A 52 -10.76 0.77 2.63
CA GLY A 52 -10.14 0.29 3.86
C GLY A 52 -8.61 0.33 3.89
N ALA A 53 -7.96 0.88 2.86
CA ALA A 53 -6.52 0.99 2.82
C ALA A 53 -5.97 2.05 3.79
N ILE A 54 -6.80 3.01 4.18
CA ILE A 54 -6.46 4.10 5.08
C ILE A 54 -7.45 4.13 6.25
N ARG A 55 -6.92 4.15 7.46
CA ARG A 55 -7.70 4.20 8.69
C ARG A 55 -8.39 5.54 8.89
N SER A 56 -7.64 6.63 8.71
CA SER A 56 -8.15 7.99 8.95
C SER A 56 -7.48 9.01 8.04
N LEU A 57 -8.23 10.07 7.74
CA LEU A 57 -7.78 11.23 6.98
C LEU A 57 -7.67 12.44 7.90
N HIS A 58 -6.71 13.29 7.63
CA HIS A 58 -6.41 14.48 8.43
C HIS A 58 -6.30 15.71 7.55
N ASP A 59 -6.76 16.85 8.06
CA ASP A 59 -6.84 18.10 7.30
C ASP A 59 -5.46 18.74 7.08
N ASN A 60 -4.54 18.52 8.02
CA ASN A 60 -3.21 19.11 7.98
C ASN A 60 -2.14 18.17 8.54
N LYS A 61 -0.89 18.55 8.36
CA LYS A 61 0.27 17.77 8.77
C LYS A 61 0.37 17.56 10.28
N GLU A 62 0.00 18.57 11.05
CA GLU A 62 0.05 18.57 12.51
C GLU A 62 -0.90 17.53 13.08
N GLU A 63 -2.16 17.53 12.63
CA GLU A 63 -3.16 16.54 13.03
C GLU A 63 -2.76 15.11 12.60
N LEU A 64 -2.19 14.97 11.40
CA LEU A 64 -1.71 13.68 10.91
C LEU A 64 -0.61 13.12 11.81
N TYR A 65 0.37 13.95 12.18
CA TYR A 65 1.46 13.52 13.06
C TYR A 65 0.96 13.22 14.47
N GLU A 66 0.07 14.03 15.03
CA GLU A 66 -0.55 13.74 16.33
C GLU A 66 -1.24 12.38 16.34
N ALA A 67 -2.05 12.10 15.33
CA ALA A 67 -2.74 10.82 15.19
C ALA A 67 -1.75 9.65 15.01
N ALA A 68 -0.68 9.84 14.24
CA ALA A 68 0.36 8.84 14.02
C ALA A 68 1.14 8.54 15.31
N TYR A 69 1.53 9.55 16.06
CA TYR A 69 2.21 9.38 17.35
C TYR A 69 1.33 8.72 18.39
N SER A 70 0.06 9.11 18.48
CA SER A 70 -0.91 8.48 19.38
C SER A 70 -1.08 6.99 19.08
N LEU A 71 -1.16 6.62 17.80
CA LEU A 71 -1.22 5.21 17.40
C LEU A 71 0.08 4.48 17.74
N ALA A 72 1.24 5.10 17.50
CA ALA A 72 2.53 4.53 17.83
C ALA A 72 2.69 4.29 19.34
N GLU A 73 2.25 5.24 20.18
CA GLU A 73 2.24 5.08 21.65
C GLU A 73 1.33 3.92 22.08
N THR A 74 0.15 3.79 21.48
CA THR A 74 -0.73 2.66 21.71
C THR A 74 -0.06 1.33 21.41
N LEU A 75 0.64 1.24 20.28
CA LEU A 75 1.40 0.03 19.92
C LEU A 75 2.58 -0.21 20.89
N ALA A 76 3.32 0.84 21.22
CA ALA A 76 4.47 0.77 22.14
C ALA A 76 4.08 0.34 23.57
N SER A 77 2.83 0.59 23.98
CA SER A 77 2.32 0.15 25.28
C SER A 77 2.05 -1.36 25.38
N LYS A 78 2.05 -2.06 24.24
CA LYS A 78 1.81 -3.51 24.19
C LYS A 78 3.09 -4.29 24.50
N GLU A 79 2.93 -5.50 24.99
CA GLU A 79 4.05 -6.39 25.23
C GLU A 79 4.75 -6.73 23.89
N ARG A 80 6.08 -6.49 23.84
CA ARG A 80 6.86 -6.57 22.60
C ARG A 80 6.83 -7.96 21.95
N HIS A 81 6.95 -9.02 22.75
CA HIS A 81 6.98 -10.38 22.21
C HIS A 81 5.66 -10.73 21.53
N SER A 82 4.55 -10.34 22.15
CA SER A 82 3.20 -10.52 21.58
C SER A 82 3.03 -9.77 20.26
N LEU A 83 3.55 -8.54 20.15
CA LEU A 83 3.52 -7.79 18.90
C LEU A 83 4.32 -8.49 17.79
N VAL A 84 5.51 -8.98 18.10
CA VAL A 84 6.36 -9.72 17.15
C VAL A 84 5.66 -10.98 16.65
N LEU A 85 5.08 -11.76 17.56
CA LEU A 85 4.34 -12.98 17.20
C LEU A 85 3.08 -12.68 16.40
N ALA A 86 2.32 -11.66 16.78
CA ALA A 86 1.14 -11.23 16.04
C ALA A 86 1.48 -10.82 14.60
N LYS A 87 2.52 -10.00 14.43
CA LYS A 87 2.99 -9.60 13.10
C LYS A 87 3.44 -10.79 12.26
N LYS A 88 4.20 -11.70 12.86
CA LYS A 88 4.65 -12.92 12.18
C LYS A 88 3.47 -13.80 11.76
N SER A 89 2.49 -13.98 12.64
CA SER A 89 1.27 -14.73 12.36
C SER A 89 0.50 -14.10 11.19
N LEU A 90 0.24 -12.79 11.25
CA LEU A 90 -0.49 -12.08 10.20
C LEU A 90 0.21 -12.18 8.84
N ASN A 91 1.53 -12.02 8.80
CA ASN A 91 2.29 -12.17 7.56
C ASN A 91 2.22 -13.60 7.00
N SER A 92 2.15 -14.61 7.88
CA SER A 92 2.10 -16.02 7.47
C SER A 92 0.74 -16.45 6.90
N ILE A 93 -0.33 -15.76 7.27
CA ILE A 93 -1.70 -16.07 6.79
C ILE A 93 -2.16 -15.20 5.63
N GLU A 94 -1.32 -14.26 5.19
CA GLU A 94 -1.65 -13.46 4.00
C GLU A 94 -1.80 -14.38 2.77
N PRO A 95 -2.90 -14.23 2.00
CA PRO A 95 -3.16 -15.09 0.85
C PRO A 95 -2.27 -14.75 -0.36
N ILE A 96 -1.53 -13.65 -0.30
CA ILE A 96 -0.70 -13.15 -1.39
C ILE A 96 0.76 -13.20 -0.95
N ASP A 97 1.57 -13.94 -1.71
CA ASP A 97 3.03 -13.92 -1.56
C ASP A 97 3.58 -12.68 -2.30
N ILE A 98 3.85 -11.62 -1.53
CA ILE A 98 4.34 -10.35 -2.05
C ILE A 98 5.72 -10.51 -2.69
N ASP A 99 6.62 -11.29 -2.08
CA ASP A 99 7.97 -11.48 -2.59
C ASP A 99 7.97 -12.23 -3.93
N ALA A 100 7.16 -13.29 -4.04
CA ALA A 100 7.00 -14.02 -5.29
C ALA A 100 6.35 -13.15 -6.36
N GLY A 101 5.28 -12.42 -6.02
CA GLY A 101 4.61 -11.51 -6.93
C GLY A 101 5.53 -10.40 -7.44
N PHE A 102 6.29 -9.77 -6.56
CA PHE A 102 7.25 -8.73 -6.93
C PHE A 102 8.36 -9.24 -7.87
N LYS A 103 8.87 -10.46 -7.64
CA LYS A 103 9.85 -11.08 -8.55
C LYS A 103 9.28 -11.29 -9.95
N VAL A 104 8.02 -11.70 -10.05
CA VAL A 104 7.34 -11.83 -11.36
C VAL A 104 7.24 -10.47 -12.06
N GLU A 105 6.81 -9.42 -11.35
CA GLU A 105 6.74 -8.06 -11.89
C GLU A 105 8.10 -7.56 -12.38
N GLN A 106 9.16 -7.80 -11.60
CA GLN A 106 10.53 -7.44 -12.00
C GLN A 106 10.94 -8.16 -13.28
N GLN A 107 10.71 -9.46 -13.38
CA GLN A 107 11.05 -10.24 -14.58
C GLN A 107 10.31 -9.73 -15.82
N ILE A 108 9.03 -9.39 -15.68
CA ILE A 108 8.26 -8.82 -16.79
C ILE A 108 8.83 -7.45 -17.18
N SER A 109 9.12 -6.59 -16.22
CA SER A 109 9.68 -5.26 -16.47
C SER A 109 11.04 -5.30 -17.16
N MET A 110 11.89 -6.27 -16.81
CA MET A 110 13.22 -6.43 -17.42
C MET A 110 13.16 -6.88 -18.88
N ASN A 111 12.04 -7.44 -19.33
CA ASN A 111 11.82 -7.89 -20.71
C ASN A 111 11.05 -6.86 -21.56
N ILE A 112 10.80 -5.67 -21.03
CA ILE A 112 10.20 -4.58 -21.81
C ILE A 112 11.26 -3.93 -22.68
N ASP A 113 11.06 -3.95 -24.00
CA ASP A 113 11.87 -3.19 -24.94
C ASP A 113 11.62 -1.70 -24.76
N LEU A 114 12.66 -0.94 -24.48
CA LEU A 114 12.62 0.50 -24.27
C LEU A 114 12.68 1.33 -25.56
N ASP A 115 12.52 0.71 -26.71
CA ASP A 115 12.55 1.35 -28.03
C ASP A 115 11.33 2.25 -28.31
#